data_7f13fed22445d72ea36ba1998b81f7b2
#
_entry.id   7f13fed22445d72ea36ba1998b81f7b2
#
_cell.length_a   1.000
_cell.length_b   1.000
_cell.length_c   1.000
_cell.angle_alpha   90.00
_cell.angle_beta   90.00
_cell.angle_gamma   90.00
#
_symmetry.space_group_name_H-M   'P 1'
#
loop_
_entity.id
_entity.type
_entity.pdbx_description
1 polymer ?
#
loop_
_entity_poly.entity_id
_entity_poly.type
_entity_poly.pdbx_seq_one_letter_code
_entity_poly.pdbx_strand_id
1 'polypeptide(L)'
;MWCLLFVVNGGQVVAQSSPLYADQSYLYTPVRLSHGDLERTVRALIDTGCSFCVIDSTFAIDSCGWDRAALAPLHTRAASGARVPVHSGVLERVNFCGTTFIAVKCLVVDLKGKFLHYAPNFIIGENLLSAQPLCIDAPNGRLTVGDVPGENATVLRWQTRESRDGTFTKGIFLKGRVGGKKVRIFLDSGSRYNKVNAALLPDAPRELMELPQADISRRLEVLRVPVCRAVETQVGDYTTRLNFVLTDRPDAVLNFDFLRNTVFVLDYDRREIRIKQ
;
A
#
# COMPACT_ATOMS: atom_id res chain seq x y z
N MET A 1 -8.41 7.39 21.45
CA MET A 1 -7.45 6.34 21.88
C MET A 1 -8.15 5.00 21.68
N TRP A 2 -7.89 4.31 20.56
CA TRP A 2 -8.53 3.03 20.22
C TRP A 2 -7.52 1.94 20.45
N CYS A 3 -7.77 1.09 21.44
CA CYS A 3 -6.91 -0.02 21.81
C CYS A 3 -7.13 -1.16 20.82
N LEU A 4 -6.11 -1.49 20.01
CA LEU A 4 -6.01 -2.77 19.33
C LEU A 4 -5.63 -3.80 20.40
N LEU A 5 -6.54 -4.68 20.77
CA LEU A 5 -6.25 -5.79 21.67
C LEU A 5 -5.57 -6.91 20.87
N PHE A 6 -4.31 -7.16 21.17
CA PHE A 6 -3.58 -8.31 20.67
C PHE A 6 -3.92 -9.53 21.55
N VAL A 7 -4.40 -10.60 20.96
CA VAL A 7 -4.44 -11.90 21.62
C VAL A 7 -3.13 -12.62 21.29
N VAL A 8 -2.15 -12.52 22.18
CA VAL A 8 -0.93 -13.32 22.09
C VAL A 8 -1.22 -14.68 22.71
N ASN A 9 -1.33 -15.73 21.89
CA ASN A 9 -1.22 -17.09 22.40
C ASN A 9 0.21 -17.31 22.89
N GLY A 10 0.39 -17.61 24.18
CA GLY A 10 1.68 -17.84 24.84
C GLY A 10 2.37 -19.15 24.42
N GLY A 11 2.76 -19.24 23.15
CA GLY A 11 3.66 -20.24 22.60
C GLY A 11 4.85 -19.52 21.96
N GLN A 12 6.01 -20.16 21.84
CA GLN A 12 7.13 -19.62 21.10
C GLN A 12 6.64 -19.07 19.76
N VAL A 13 6.83 -17.77 19.50
CA VAL A 13 6.47 -17.12 18.25
C VAL A 13 7.44 -17.65 17.18
N VAL A 14 7.09 -18.77 16.57
CA VAL A 14 7.68 -19.15 15.30
C VAL A 14 7.23 -18.09 14.31
N ALA A 15 8.14 -17.33 13.76
CA ALA A 15 7.86 -16.32 12.76
C ALA A 15 7.08 -16.98 11.61
N GLN A 16 5.76 -16.76 11.58
CA GLN A 16 4.92 -17.33 10.53
C GLN A 16 5.10 -16.52 9.26
N SER A 17 5.44 -17.21 8.18
CA SER A 17 5.59 -16.59 6.87
C SER A 17 4.35 -16.85 6.03
N SER A 18 3.98 -15.86 5.21
CA SER A 18 2.96 -15.96 4.18
C SER A 18 3.58 -15.86 2.79
N PRO A 19 3.02 -16.51 1.78
CA PRO A 19 3.45 -16.31 0.42
C PRO A 19 3.17 -14.86 -0.02
N LEU A 20 4.09 -14.32 -0.81
CA LEU A 20 3.99 -13.00 -1.41
C LEU A 20 3.98 -13.16 -2.93
N TYR A 21 3.03 -12.53 -3.58
CA TYR A 21 2.87 -12.58 -5.03
C TYR A 21 3.07 -11.19 -5.62
N ALA A 22 4.02 -11.05 -6.52
CA ALA A 22 4.19 -9.84 -7.32
C ALA A 22 3.41 -10.00 -8.63
N ASP A 23 2.54 -9.04 -8.91
CA ASP A 23 1.81 -8.96 -10.17
C ASP A 23 1.91 -7.53 -10.69
N GLN A 24 2.62 -7.35 -11.82
CA GLN A 24 3.02 -6.03 -12.31
C GLN A 24 3.81 -5.27 -11.22
N SER A 25 3.29 -4.13 -10.75
CA SER A 25 3.89 -3.32 -9.69
C SER A 25 3.21 -3.48 -8.33
N TYR A 26 2.33 -4.46 -8.19
CA TYR A 26 1.58 -4.71 -6.97
C TYR A 26 2.11 -5.91 -6.19
N LEU A 27 1.93 -5.86 -4.87
CA LEU A 27 2.19 -6.97 -3.97
C LEU A 27 0.91 -7.51 -3.37
N TYR A 28 0.77 -8.82 -3.40
CA TYR A 28 -0.38 -9.51 -2.83
C TYR A 28 0.06 -10.59 -1.85
N THR A 29 -0.77 -10.84 -0.86
CA THR A 29 -0.62 -11.95 0.08
C THR A 29 -1.99 -12.52 0.44
N PRO A 30 -2.12 -13.81 0.78
CA PRO A 30 -3.38 -14.33 1.26
C PRO A 30 -3.69 -13.79 2.65
N VAL A 31 -4.94 -13.41 2.86
CA VAL A 31 -5.50 -13.10 4.17
C VAL A 31 -6.80 -13.84 4.37
N ARG A 32 -7.10 -14.18 5.62
CA ARG A 32 -8.36 -14.78 6.00
C ARG A 32 -9.21 -13.75 6.74
N LEU A 33 -10.39 -13.49 6.20
CA LEU A 33 -11.37 -12.53 6.70
C LEU A 33 -12.52 -13.30 7.35
N SER A 34 -12.96 -12.88 8.54
CA SER A 34 -14.12 -13.47 9.22
C SER A 34 -15.09 -12.40 9.68
N HIS A 35 -16.38 -12.66 9.45
CA HIS A 35 -17.50 -11.84 9.92
C HIS A 35 -18.71 -12.73 10.16
N GLY A 36 -19.27 -12.71 11.38
CA GLY A 36 -20.25 -13.71 11.82
C GLY A 36 -19.67 -15.12 11.69
N ASP A 37 -20.46 -16.01 11.12
CA ASP A 37 -20.08 -17.41 10.85
C ASP A 37 -19.37 -17.58 9.51
N LEU A 38 -19.17 -16.50 8.75
CA LEU A 38 -18.54 -16.54 7.44
C LEU A 38 -17.04 -16.31 7.53
N GLU A 39 -16.30 -17.16 6.83
CA GLU A 39 -14.86 -17.04 6.67
C GLU A 39 -14.48 -17.10 5.18
N ARG A 40 -13.60 -16.22 4.75
CA ARG A 40 -13.13 -16.12 3.37
C ARG A 40 -11.63 -15.91 3.34
N THR A 41 -10.93 -16.68 2.52
CA THR A 41 -9.53 -16.43 2.18
C THR A 41 -9.48 -15.68 0.86
N VAL A 42 -8.77 -14.55 0.85
CA VAL A 42 -8.62 -13.69 -0.33
C VAL A 42 -7.16 -13.36 -0.58
N ARG A 43 -6.83 -13.10 -1.83
CA ARG A 43 -5.56 -12.47 -2.21
C ARG A 43 -5.69 -10.97 -2.00
N ALA A 44 -5.08 -10.46 -0.95
CA ALA A 44 -5.16 -9.06 -0.57
C ALA A 44 -3.99 -8.25 -1.13
N LEU A 45 -4.24 -7.04 -1.60
CA LEU A 45 -3.23 -6.07 -2.02
C LEU A 45 -2.59 -5.44 -0.78
N ILE A 46 -1.26 -5.33 -0.74
CA ILE A 46 -0.52 -4.56 0.27
C ILE A 46 -0.39 -3.12 -0.23
N ASP A 47 -0.97 -2.17 0.50
CA ASP A 47 -1.05 -0.77 0.08
C ASP A 47 -0.58 0.19 1.18
N THR A 48 0.67 0.65 1.08
CA THR A 48 1.26 1.63 2.00
C THR A 48 0.73 3.05 1.79
N GLY A 49 0.02 3.29 0.69
CA GLY A 49 -0.63 4.57 0.39
C GLY A 49 -2.04 4.70 0.97
N CYS A 50 -2.58 3.62 1.54
CA CYS A 50 -3.93 3.58 2.09
C CYS A 50 -3.91 3.57 3.62
N SER A 51 -4.58 4.52 4.28
CA SER A 51 -4.59 4.63 5.76
C SER A 51 -5.41 3.53 6.44
N PHE A 52 -6.44 3.01 5.77
CA PHE A 52 -7.31 1.95 6.29
C PHE A 52 -7.36 0.79 5.32
N CYS A 53 -7.63 -0.39 5.83
CA CYS A 53 -8.02 -1.50 4.98
C CYS A 53 -9.23 -1.11 4.13
N VAL A 54 -9.30 -1.64 2.92
CA VAL A 54 -10.43 -1.43 2.01
C VAL A 54 -11.00 -2.77 1.61
N ILE A 55 -12.31 -2.89 1.63
CA ILE A 55 -13.04 -4.06 1.14
C ILE A 55 -13.93 -3.67 -0.02
N ASP A 56 -13.96 -4.50 -1.07
CA ASP A 56 -14.91 -4.30 -2.17
C ASP A 56 -16.34 -4.39 -1.68
N SER A 57 -17.19 -3.44 -2.06
CA SER A 57 -18.56 -3.33 -1.55
C SER A 57 -19.43 -4.54 -1.88
N THR A 58 -19.31 -5.09 -3.09
CA THR A 58 -20.03 -6.29 -3.50
C THR A 58 -19.53 -7.51 -2.72
N PHE A 59 -18.20 -7.65 -2.58
CA PHE A 59 -17.61 -8.74 -1.82
C PHE A 59 -17.99 -8.69 -0.33
N ALA A 60 -18.01 -7.50 0.28
CA ALA A 60 -18.39 -7.32 1.67
C ALA A 60 -19.83 -7.81 1.94
N ILE A 61 -20.76 -7.45 1.05
CA ILE A 61 -22.18 -7.79 1.19
C ILE A 61 -22.42 -9.25 0.82
N ASP A 62 -22.06 -9.66 -0.39
CA ASP A 62 -22.45 -10.94 -0.97
C ASP A 62 -21.63 -12.12 -0.43
N SER A 63 -20.36 -11.86 -0.05
CA SER A 63 -19.44 -12.92 0.38
C SER A 63 -19.13 -12.92 1.87
N CYS A 64 -19.09 -11.74 2.51
CA CYS A 64 -18.83 -11.61 3.94
C CYS A 64 -20.10 -11.38 4.78
N GLY A 65 -21.27 -11.27 4.15
CA GLY A 65 -22.56 -11.18 4.85
C GLY A 65 -22.79 -9.83 5.55
N TRP A 66 -22.15 -8.75 5.09
CA TRP A 66 -22.36 -7.43 5.70
C TRP A 66 -23.76 -6.89 5.35
N ASP A 67 -24.44 -6.36 6.36
CA ASP A 67 -25.68 -5.60 6.13
C ASP A 67 -25.34 -4.20 5.58
N ARG A 68 -25.82 -3.92 4.39
CA ARG A 68 -25.65 -2.59 3.75
C ARG A 68 -26.21 -1.47 4.63
N ALA A 69 -27.30 -1.69 5.34
CA ALA A 69 -27.95 -0.70 6.18
C ALA A 69 -27.13 -0.37 7.46
N ALA A 70 -26.26 -1.30 7.88
CA ALA A 70 -25.37 -1.11 9.02
C ALA A 70 -24.08 -0.36 8.70
N LEU A 71 -23.80 -0.11 7.41
CA LEU A 71 -22.57 0.60 6.99
C LEU A 71 -22.66 2.09 7.31
N ALA A 72 -21.66 2.62 8.00
CA ALA A 72 -21.59 4.03 8.33
C ALA A 72 -21.09 4.88 7.15
N PRO A 73 -21.79 5.95 6.75
CA PRO A 73 -21.35 6.85 5.69
C PRO A 73 -20.08 7.60 6.12
N LEU A 74 -19.15 7.76 5.20
CA LEU A 74 -17.87 8.43 5.41
C LEU A 74 -17.42 9.12 4.13
N HIS A 75 -16.43 9.99 4.23
CA HIS A 75 -15.71 10.53 3.08
C HIS A 75 -14.23 10.21 3.19
N THR A 76 -13.62 9.91 2.06
CA THR A 76 -12.17 9.73 1.95
C THR A 76 -11.64 10.58 0.80
N ARG A 77 -10.30 10.61 0.64
CA ARG A 77 -9.66 11.25 -0.51
C ARG A 77 -9.11 10.20 -1.45
N ALA A 78 -9.42 10.37 -2.72
CA ALA A 78 -8.82 9.60 -3.79
C ALA A 78 -7.34 9.97 -4.00
N ALA A 79 -6.61 9.14 -4.73
CA ALA A 79 -5.25 9.44 -5.15
C ALA A 79 -5.14 10.75 -5.96
N SER A 80 -6.19 11.16 -6.68
CA SER A 80 -6.30 12.46 -7.35
C SER A 80 -6.46 13.66 -6.40
N GLY A 81 -6.72 13.42 -5.09
CA GLY A 81 -7.06 14.43 -4.10
C GLY A 81 -8.57 14.73 -4.01
N ALA A 82 -9.38 14.17 -4.90
CA ALA A 82 -10.84 14.36 -4.87
C ALA A 82 -11.44 13.75 -3.59
N ARG A 83 -12.41 14.45 -3.01
CA ARG A 83 -13.20 13.92 -1.89
C ARG A 83 -14.26 12.98 -2.43
N VAL A 84 -14.28 11.74 -1.93
CA VAL A 84 -15.17 10.67 -2.41
C VAL A 84 -16.03 10.17 -1.25
N PRO A 85 -17.36 10.09 -1.43
CA PRO A 85 -18.23 9.44 -0.45
C PRO A 85 -17.98 7.92 -0.51
N VAL A 86 -17.85 7.33 0.65
CA VAL A 86 -17.65 5.89 0.85
C VAL A 86 -18.46 5.45 2.07
N HIS A 87 -18.42 4.18 2.38
CA HIS A 87 -18.92 3.68 3.66
C HIS A 87 -17.76 3.10 4.48
N SER A 88 -17.99 2.86 5.74
CA SER A 88 -17.09 2.12 6.61
C SER A 88 -17.84 1.05 7.38
N GLY A 89 -17.14 -0.04 7.68
CA GLY A 89 -17.59 -1.14 8.50
C GLY A 89 -16.43 -1.75 9.26
N VAL A 90 -16.71 -2.79 10.02
CA VAL A 90 -15.74 -3.48 10.87
C VAL A 90 -15.77 -4.97 10.55
N LEU A 91 -14.63 -5.53 10.12
CA LEU A 91 -14.42 -6.97 10.08
C LEU A 91 -14.12 -7.46 11.50
N GLU A 92 -14.78 -8.54 11.92
CA GLU A 92 -14.57 -9.07 13.24
C GLU A 92 -13.15 -9.61 13.42
N ARG A 93 -12.65 -10.33 12.42
CA ARG A 93 -11.29 -10.86 12.43
C ARG A 93 -10.63 -10.79 11.04
N VAL A 94 -9.36 -10.46 11.04
CA VAL A 94 -8.47 -10.57 9.88
C VAL A 94 -7.23 -11.35 10.32
N ASN A 95 -7.01 -12.53 9.72
CA ASN A 95 -5.75 -13.25 9.91
C ASN A 95 -4.78 -12.90 8.79
N PHE A 96 -3.67 -12.33 9.18
CA PHE A 96 -2.61 -11.84 8.29
C PHE A 96 -1.25 -12.30 8.82
N CYS A 97 -0.50 -13.05 8.03
CA CYS A 97 0.79 -13.64 8.43
C CYS A 97 0.74 -14.36 9.79
N GLY A 98 -0.30 -15.16 10.02
CA GLY A 98 -0.48 -15.90 11.26
C GLY A 98 -0.90 -15.08 12.47
N THR A 99 -0.95 -13.76 12.36
CA THR A 99 -1.47 -12.87 13.41
C THR A 99 -2.94 -12.60 13.17
N THR A 100 -3.77 -12.74 14.20
CA THR A 100 -5.19 -12.43 14.15
C THR A 100 -5.44 -11.03 14.71
N PHE A 101 -6.01 -10.17 13.89
CA PHE A 101 -6.47 -8.83 14.24
C PHE A 101 -7.97 -8.87 14.43
N ILE A 102 -8.47 -8.23 15.48
CA ILE A 102 -9.90 -8.16 15.81
C ILE A 102 -10.43 -6.74 15.60
N ALA A 103 -11.71 -6.63 15.25
CA ALA A 103 -12.41 -5.37 15.05
C ALA A 103 -11.70 -4.44 14.04
N VAL A 104 -11.31 -5.00 12.89
CA VAL A 104 -10.56 -4.25 11.86
C VAL A 104 -11.49 -3.33 11.10
N LYS A 105 -11.27 -2.02 11.26
CA LYS A 105 -12.00 -1.00 10.50
C LYS A 105 -11.59 -1.00 9.03
N CYS A 106 -12.61 -1.04 8.15
CA CYS A 106 -12.43 -1.03 6.71
C CYS A 106 -13.25 0.08 6.06
N LEU A 107 -12.71 0.67 5.00
CA LEU A 107 -13.50 1.42 4.03
C LEU A 107 -14.19 0.43 3.09
N VAL A 108 -15.44 0.70 2.77
CA VAL A 108 -16.24 -0.09 1.82
C VAL A 108 -16.36 0.71 0.54
N VAL A 109 -15.76 0.22 -0.53
CA VAL A 109 -15.60 0.93 -1.80
C VAL A 109 -16.00 0.00 -2.94
N ASP A 110 -16.68 0.50 -3.96
CA ASP A 110 -16.91 -0.21 -5.21
C ASP A 110 -15.59 -0.32 -6.00
N LEU A 111 -14.73 -1.26 -5.62
CA LEU A 111 -13.46 -1.50 -6.30
C LEU A 111 -13.67 -2.13 -7.67
N LYS A 112 -14.58 -3.10 -7.80
CA LYS A 112 -14.87 -3.79 -9.07
C LYS A 112 -15.41 -2.84 -10.13
N GLY A 113 -16.33 -1.95 -9.74
CA GLY A 113 -16.86 -0.93 -10.64
C GLY A 113 -15.85 0.14 -11.07
N LYS A 114 -14.76 0.33 -10.28
CA LYS A 114 -13.70 1.32 -10.58
C LYS A 114 -12.51 0.71 -11.31
N PHE A 115 -12.00 -0.41 -10.83
CA PHE A 115 -10.75 -1.01 -11.29
C PHE A 115 -10.96 -2.26 -12.16
N LEU A 116 -12.22 -2.68 -12.38
CA LEU A 116 -12.59 -3.83 -13.20
C LEU A 116 -11.83 -5.10 -12.75
N HIS A 117 -11.20 -5.80 -13.71
CA HIS A 117 -10.46 -7.04 -13.46
C HIS A 117 -9.18 -6.87 -12.63
N TYR A 118 -8.72 -5.64 -12.42
CA TYR A 118 -7.57 -5.35 -11.53
C TYR A 118 -7.99 -5.18 -10.07
N ALA A 119 -9.29 -5.15 -9.76
CA ALA A 119 -9.78 -4.92 -8.42
C ALA A 119 -9.46 -6.08 -7.48
N PRO A 120 -8.77 -5.87 -6.37
CA PRO A 120 -8.70 -6.83 -5.29
C PRO A 120 -10.03 -6.86 -4.53
N ASN A 121 -10.36 -7.99 -3.88
CA ASN A 121 -11.49 -8.02 -2.94
C ASN A 121 -11.15 -7.30 -1.62
N PHE A 122 -9.87 -7.26 -1.27
CA PHE A 122 -9.40 -6.65 -0.03
C PHE A 122 -8.04 -5.98 -0.22
N ILE A 123 -7.87 -4.82 0.41
CA ILE A 123 -6.62 -4.05 0.46
C ILE A 123 -6.20 -3.94 1.91
N ILE A 124 -4.96 -4.30 2.20
CA ILE A 124 -4.34 -4.15 3.51
C ILE A 124 -3.76 -2.74 3.57
N GLY A 125 -4.34 -1.90 4.42
CA GLY A 125 -3.88 -0.54 4.65
C GLY A 125 -3.02 -0.42 5.91
N GLU A 126 -2.59 0.80 6.18
CA GLU A 126 -1.70 1.15 7.27
C GLU A 126 -2.21 0.68 8.65
N ASN A 127 -3.52 0.69 8.88
CA ASN A 127 -4.10 0.24 10.15
C ASN A 127 -3.81 -1.25 10.48
N LEU A 128 -3.41 -2.07 9.50
CA LEU A 128 -2.85 -3.39 9.74
C LEU A 128 -1.32 -3.41 9.56
N LEU A 129 -0.80 -2.72 8.54
CA LEU A 129 0.64 -2.72 8.23
C LEU A 129 1.47 -2.11 9.36
N SER A 130 0.89 -1.17 10.12
CA SER A 130 1.59 -0.49 11.22
C SER A 130 1.57 -1.24 12.55
N ALA A 131 0.89 -2.39 12.62
CA ALA A 131 0.71 -3.11 13.88
C ALA A 131 2.01 -3.78 14.38
N GLN A 132 2.89 -4.13 13.47
CA GLN A 132 4.19 -4.75 13.77
C GLN A 132 5.12 -4.68 12.56
N PRO A 133 6.46 -4.79 12.76
CA PRO A 133 7.39 -4.82 11.65
C PRO A 133 7.08 -5.96 10.67
N LEU A 134 7.21 -5.67 9.37
CA LEU A 134 6.99 -6.63 8.28
C LEU A 134 8.26 -6.82 7.49
N CYS A 135 8.81 -8.04 7.49
CA CYS A 135 9.91 -8.41 6.62
C CYS A 135 9.35 -8.90 5.28
N ILE A 136 9.68 -8.19 4.22
CA ILE A 136 9.27 -8.46 2.86
C ILE A 136 10.48 -8.97 2.07
N ASP A 137 10.50 -10.26 1.81
CA ASP A 137 11.48 -10.92 0.96
C ASP A 137 10.90 -11.03 -0.46
N ALA A 138 11.04 -9.94 -1.20
CA ALA A 138 10.43 -9.82 -2.52
C ALA A 138 11.03 -10.82 -3.54
N PRO A 139 12.36 -11.02 -3.59
CA PRO A 139 12.96 -12.01 -4.50
C PRO A 139 12.48 -13.44 -4.28
N ASN A 140 12.22 -13.82 -3.03
CA ASN A 140 11.80 -15.20 -2.68
C ASN A 140 10.28 -15.32 -2.49
N GLY A 141 9.51 -14.23 -2.72
CA GLY A 141 8.06 -14.25 -2.61
C GLY A 141 7.57 -14.60 -1.20
N ARG A 142 8.16 -14.00 -0.17
CA ARG A 142 7.85 -14.29 1.23
C ARG A 142 7.59 -13.03 2.03
N LEU A 143 6.58 -13.08 2.87
CA LEU A 143 6.26 -12.06 3.85
C LEU A 143 6.29 -12.68 5.25
N THR A 144 6.98 -12.04 6.19
CA THR A 144 7.10 -12.51 7.57
C THR A 144 6.80 -11.35 8.51
N VAL A 145 6.06 -11.63 9.56
CA VAL A 145 5.85 -10.69 10.65
C VAL A 145 7.03 -10.76 11.61
N GLY A 146 7.49 -9.61 12.07
CA GLY A 146 8.62 -9.46 12.97
C GLY A 146 9.82 -8.84 12.28
N ASP A 147 10.81 -8.54 13.10
CA ASP A 147 12.07 -7.97 12.68
C ASP A 147 13.04 -9.10 12.33
N VAL A 148 13.52 -9.14 11.09
CA VAL A 148 14.64 -9.99 10.70
C VAL A 148 15.86 -9.08 10.50
N PRO A 149 16.63 -8.80 11.53
CA PRO A 149 17.73 -7.87 11.42
C PRO A 149 18.86 -8.46 10.60
N GLY A 150 19.34 -7.69 9.63
CA GLY A 150 20.67 -7.88 9.09
C GLY A 150 21.58 -6.84 9.76
N GLU A 151 22.76 -7.24 10.20
CA GLU A 151 23.72 -6.35 10.87
C GLU A 151 24.18 -5.17 9.98
N ASN A 152 24.02 -5.26 8.65
CA ASN A 152 24.47 -4.28 7.66
C ASN A 152 23.32 -3.80 6.75
N ALA A 153 22.22 -3.36 7.32
CA ALA A 153 21.10 -2.87 6.52
C ALA A 153 21.27 -1.38 6.15
N THR A 154 20.93 -1.04 4.91
CA THR A 154 20.69 0.35 4.53
C THR A 154 19.38 0.83 5.15
N VAL A 155 19.42 1.90 5.93
CA VAL A 155 18.26 2.43 6.66
C VAL A 155 17.72 3.67 5.96
N LEU A 156 16.47 3.60 5.49
CA LEU A 156 15.74 4.73 4.95
C LEU A 156 14.75 5.22 6.00
N ARG A 157 14.93 6.44 6.50
CA ARG A 157 14.04 7.05 7.49
C ARG A 157 12.97 7.87 6.78
N TRP A 158 11.72 7.75 7.22
CA TRP A 158 10.62 8.54 6.68
C TRP A 158 10.01 9.50 7.68
N GLN A 159 9.28 10.46 7.14
CA GLN A 159 8.42 11.37 7.88
C GLN A 159 6.96 11.01 7.62
N THR A 160 6.12 11.14 8.63
CA THR A 160 4.68 11.06 8.46
C THR A 160 4.12 12.44 8.18
N ARG A 161 3.04 12.52 7.45
CA ARG A 161 2.28 13.76 7.25
C ARG A 161 0.85 13.49 7.63
N GLU A 162 0.40 14.11 8.71
CA GLU A 162 -1.02 14.14 9.05
C GLU A 162 -1.74 15.12 8.14
N SER A 163 -2.92 14.74 7.67
CA SER A 163 -3.80 15.71 7.02
C SER A 163 -4.40 16.63 8.08
N ARG A 164 -4.64 17.90 7.72
CA ARG A 164 -5.22 18.90 8.65
C ARG A 164 -6.61 18.52 9.17
N ASP A 165 -7.31 17.63 8.47
CA ASP A 165 -8.65 17.15 8.81
C ASP A 165 -8.66 15.78 9.53
N GLY A 166 -7.48 15.25 9.90
CA GLY A 166 -7.33 13.99 10.62
C GLY A 166 -7.73 12.73 9.82
N THR A 167 -8.04 12.86 8.53
CA THR A 167 -8.53 11.73 7.70
C THR A 167 -7.41 10.88 7.12
N PHE A 168 -6.17 11.40 7.12
CA PHE A 168 -4.98 10.66 6.67
C PHE A 168 -3.89 10.75 7.70
N THR A 169 -3.47 9.63 8.16
CA THR A 169 -2.62 9.66 9.30
C THR A 169 -1.16 9.53 8.99
N LYS A 170 -0.66 8.63 8.20
CA LYS A 170 0.76 8.34 8.39
C LYS A 170 1.52 7.96 7.13
N GLY A 171 1.07 8.37 5.97
CA GLY A 171 1.75 8.02 4.72
C GLY A 171 3.28 8.12 4.83
N ILE A 172 3.98 7.23 4.16
CA ILE A 172 5.44 7.13 4.18
C ILE A 172 6.03 8.17 3.23
N PHE A 173 6.61 9.25 3.79
CA PHE A 173 7.28 10.29 3.00
C PHE A 173 8.78 10.24 3.20
N LEU A 174 9.50 9.98 2.12
CA LEU A 174 10.96 9.91 2.07
C LEU A 174 11.52 11.21 1.45
N LYS A 175 12.75 11.54 1.80
CA LYS A 175 13.55 12.55 1.09
C LYS A 175 14.50 11.84 0.15
N GLY A 176 14.49 12.21 -1.14
CA GLY A 176 15.32 11.56 -2.13
C GLY A 176 15.66 12.44 -3.33
N ARG A 177 16.18 11.81 -4.36
CA ARG A 177 16.48 12.41 -5.64
C ARG A 177 15.89 11.56 -6.76
N VAL A 178 15.34 12.22 -7.77
CA VAL A 178 14.93 11.61 -9.03
C VAL A 178 15.59 12.38 -10.17
N GLY A 179 16.35 11.70 -11.01
CA GLY A 179 17.17 12.36 -12.04
C GLY A 179 18.14 13.41 -11.47
N GLY A 180 18.72 13.15 -10.29
CA GLY A 180 19.63 14.06 -9.60
C GLY A 180 18.94 15.23 -8.85
N LYS A 181 17.65 15.49 -9.07
CA LYS A 181 16.90 16.59 -8.45
C LYS A 181 16.27 16.15 -7.11
N LYS A 182 16.43 16.99 -6.06
CA LYS A 182 15.81 16.73 -4.75
C LYS A 182 14.29 16.77 -4.86
N VAL A 183 13.63 15.78 -4.26
CA VAL A 183 12.17 15.67 -4.25
C VAL A 183 11.71 14.96 -2.98
N ARG A 184 10.51 15.30 -2.52
CA ARG A 184 9.79 14.52 -1.53
C ARG A 184 9.10 13.36 -2.25
N ILE A 185 9.21 12.17 -1.69
CA ILE A 185 8.75 10.92 -2.26
C ILE A 185 7.69 10.32 -1.36
N PHE A 186 6.51 10.05 -1.89
CA PHE A 186 5.48 9.26 -1.24
C PHE A 186 5.62 7.80 -1.67
N LEU A 187 5.81 6.88 -0.72
CA LEU A 187 5.84 5.44 -0.98
C LEU A 187 4.42 4.90 -0.95
N ASP A 188 3.95 4.45 -2.10
CA ASP A 188 2.58 4.00 -2.35
C ASP A 188 2.60 2.68 -3.12
N SER A 189 2.66 1.55 -2.41
CA SER A 189 2.67 0.22 -3.02
C SER A 189 1.34 -0.15 -3.69
N GLY A 190 0.27 0.60 -3.44
CA GLY A 190 -1.00 0.54 -4.15
C GLY A 190 -1.02 1.32 -5.47
N SER A 191 0.03 2.08 -5.78
CA SER A 191 0.16 2.77 -7.07
C SER A 191 0.72 1.84 -8.14
N ARG A 192 0.04 1.79 -9.30
CA ARG A 192 0.51 0.98 -10.45
C ARG A 192 1.80 1.53 -11.06
N TYR A 193 2.00 2.83 -11.03
CA TYR A 193 3.12 3.49 -11.67
C TYR A 193 3.86 4.41 -10.70
N ASN A 194 5.18 4.45 -10.84
CA ASN A 194 5.94 5.55 -10.26
C ASN A 194 5.56 6.84 -11.00
N LYS A 195 5.44 7.94 -10.26
CA LYS A 195 5.04 9.24 -10.80
C LYS A 195 5.99 10.32 -10.35
N VAL A 196 6.28 11.28 -11.21
CA VAL A 196 7.13 12.41 -10.88
C VAL A 196 6.69 13.67 -11.63
N ASN A 197 6.95 14.84 -11.04
CA ASN A 197 6.68 16.10 -11.70
C ASN A 197 7.55 16.25 -12.96
N ALA A 198 6.89 16.56 -14.08
CA ALA A 198 7.57 16.75 -15.37
C ALA A 198 8.68 17.83 -15.34
N ALA A 199 8.54 18.83 -14.46
CA ALA A 199 9.52 19.89 -14.30
C ALA A 199 10.84 19.43 -13.65
N LEU A 200 10.85 18.25 -12.98
CA LEU A 200 12.08 17.68 -12.42
C LEU A 200 12.95 16.99 -13.48
N LEU A 201 12.35 16.62 -14.61
CA LEU A 201 12.99 15.88 -15.70
C LEU A 201 12.83 16.62 -17.05
N PRO A 202 13.24 17.90 -17.18
CA PRO A 202 12.97 18.71 -18.37
C PRO A 202 13.61 18.13 -19.62
N ASP A 203 14.84 17.62 -19.51
CA ASP A 203 15.67 17.15 -20.61
C ASP A 203 15.65 15.63 -20.80
N ALA A 204 14.88 14.90 -19.95
CA ALA A 204 14.82 13.45 -20.05
C ALA A 204 14.03 13.01 -21.31
N PRO A 205 14.52 11.99 -22.04
CA PRO A 205 13.77 11.40 -23.15
C PRO A 205 12.39 10.93 -22.70
N ARG A 206 11.35 11.24 -23.49
CA ARG A 206 9.96 10.94 -23.17
C ARG A 206 9.36 10.06 -24.24
N GLU A 207 8.63 9.04 -23.82
CA GLU A 207 7.85 8.18 -24.66
C GLU A 207 6.36 8.36 -24.32
N LEU A 208 5.50 8.50 -25.30
CA LEU A 208 4.06 8.52 -25.07
C LEU A 208 3.54 7.08 -25.03
N MET A 209 2.94 6.69 -23.91
CA MET A 209 2.41 5.36 -23.69
C MET A 209 0.92 5.40 -23.34
N GLU A 210 0.18 4.44 -23.85
CA GLU A 210 -1.21 4.20 -23.42
C GLU A 210 -1.21 3.34 -22.17
N LEU A 211 -1.61 3.94 -21.04
CA LEU A 211 -1.56 3.29 -19.74
C LEU A 211 -2.93 3.32 -19.06
N PRO A 212 -3.41 2.17 -18.53
CA PRO A 212 -4.63 2.13 -17.75
C PRO A 212 -4.43 2.87 -16.42
N GLN A 213 -5.33 3.78 -16.12
CA GLN A 213 -5.33 4.56 -14.88
C GLN A 213 -6.72 4.55 -14.25
N ALA A 214 -6.77 4.34 -12.95
CA ALA A 214 -7.95 4.43 -12.13
C ALA A 214 -7.62 4.98 -10.76
N ASP A 215 -8.61 5.52 -10.07
CA ASP A 215 -8.61 5.71 -8.64
C ASP A 215 -10.05 5.58 -8.10
N ILE A 216 -10.24 5.65 -6.80
CA ILE A 216 -11.57 5.50 -6.20
C ILE A 216 -12.56 6.61 -6.58
N SER A 217 -12.12 7.72 -7.19
CA SER A 217 -12.99 8.80 -7.67
C SER A 217 -13.44 8.60 -9.11
N ARG A 218 -12.75 7.78 -9.90
CA ARG A 218 -13.03 7.56 -11.33
C ARG A 218 -12.79 6.10 -11.73
N ARG A 219 -13.48 5.68 -12.79
CA ARG A 219 -13.31 4.34 -13.38
C ARG A 219 -11.97 4.24 -14.12
N LEU A 220 -11.61 3.00 -14.41
CA LEU A 220 -10.45 2.68 -15.24
C LEU A 220 -10.61 3.27 -16.64
N GLU A 221 -9.60 4.03 -17.02
CA GLU A 221 -9.48 4.64 -18.36
C GLU A 221 -8.07 4.39 -18.89
N VAL A 222 -7.92 4.23 -20.19
CA VAL A 222 -6.61 4.17 -20.84
C VAL A 222 -6.24 5.58 -21.27
N LEU A 223 -5.17 6.13 -20.69
CA LEU A 223 -4.70 7.47 -20.99
C LEU A 223 -3.34 7.43 -21.69
N ARG A 224 -3.18 8.29 -22.68
CA ARG A 224 -1.90 8.50 -23.33
C ARG A 224 -1.07 9.50 -22.52
N VAL A 225 -0.01 9.01 -21.88
CA VAL A 225 0.79 9.77 -20.92
C VAL A 225 2.28 9.72 -21.24
N PRO A 226 3.04 10.78 -20.96
CA PRO A 226 4.49 10.78 -21.13
C PRO A 226 5.16 9.96 -20.03
N VAL A 227 6.12 9.11 -20.43
CA VAL A 227 6.89 8.23 -19.56
C VAL A 227 8.39 8.48 -19.81
N CYS A 228 9.16 8.61 -18.72
CA CYS A 228 10.62 8.54 -18.74
C CYS A 228 11.08 7.19 -18.23
N ARG A 229 12.03 6.55 -18.93
CA ARG A 229 12.53 5.22 -18.58
C ARG A 229 13.86 5.29 -17.84
N ALA A 230 14.09 4.30 -16.99
CA ALA A 230 15.37 4.04 -16.32
C ALA A 230 15.98 5.29 -15.62
N VAL A 231 15.11 6.13 -15.04
CA VAL A 231 15.53 7.33 -14.32
C VAL A 231 16.18 6.93 -13.00
N GLU A 232 17.39 7.42 -12.76
CA GLU A 232 18.08 7.20 -11.49
C GLU A 232 17.28 7.79 -10.32
N THR A 233 17.06 6.98 -9.31
CA THR A 233 16.28 7.32 -8.12
C THR A 233 17.07 6.93 -6.88
N GLN A 234 17.35 7.91 -6.02
CA GLN A 234 18.15 7.74 -4.82
C GLN A 234 17.34 8.13 -3.57
N VAL A 235 17.36 7.28 -2.55
CA VAL A 235 16.84 7.57 -1.21
C VAL A 235 17.88 7.13 -0.18
N GLY A 236 18.44 8.08 0.57
CA GLY A 236 19.60 7.79 1.40
C GLY A 236 20.74 7.22 0.56
N ASP A 237 21.28 6.08 0.98
CA ASP A 237 22.35 5.36 0.29
C ASP A 237 21.83 4.31 -0.71
N TYR A 238 20.50 4.14 -0.81
CA TYR A 238 19.90 3.21 -1.77
C TYR A 238 19.60 3.90 -3.09
N THR A 239 20.12 3.33 -4.19
CA THR A 239 19.94 3.83 -5.55
C THR A 239 19.42 2.75 -6.47
N THR A 240 18.45 3.09 -7.31
CA THR A 240 17.88 2.20 -8.33
C THR A 240 17.46 2.98 -9.57
N ARG A 241 17.08 2.29 -10.63
CA ARG A 241 16.56 2.91 -11.86
C ARG A 241 15.11 2.52 -12.08
N LEU A 242 14.24 3.51 -12.26
CA LEU A 242 12.78 3.33 -12.35
C LEU A 242 12.21 4.02 -13.57
N ASN A 243 11.06 3.53 -14.03
CA ASN A 243 10.25 4.21 -15.03
C ASN A 243 9.25 5.12 -14.34
N PHE A 244 9.03 6.32 -14.87
CA PHE A 244 8.13 7.31 -14.29
C PHE A 244 7.10 7.81 -15.29
N VAL A 245 5.85 7.81 -14.91
CA VAL A 245 4.81 8.62 -15.56
C VAL A 245 5.00 10.06 -15.11
N LEU A 246 5.05 10.98 -16.07
CA LEU A 246 5.18 12.40 -15.80
C LEU A 246 3.83 13.00 -15.43
N THR A 247 3.82 13.81 -14.39
CA THR A 247 2.63 14.48 -13.83
C THR A 247 2.95 15.93 -13.48
N ASP A 248 1.96 16.66 -12.99
CA ASP A 248 2.08 18.01 -12.40
C ASP A 248 2.17 18.00 -10.86
N ARG A 249 2.17 16.83 -10.24
CA ARG A 249 2.20 16.68 -8.78
C ARG A 249 3.51 17.19 -8.18
N PRO A 250 3.48 17.85 -7.01
CA PRO A 250 4.69 18.35 -6.36
C PRO A 250 5.58 17.24 -5.81
N ASP A 251 4.97 16.12 -5.38
CA ASP A 251 5.67 14.98 -4.80
C ASP A 251 5.85 13.87 -5.85
N ALA A 252 6.97 13.16 -5.79
CA ALA A 252 7.09 11.90 -6.49
C ALA A 252 6.30 10.81 -5.76
N VAL A 253 5.80 9.84 -6.51
CA VAL A 253 5.20 8.62 -5.98
C VAL A 253 6.06 7.45 -6.42
N LEU A 254 6.52 6.65 -5.47
CA LEU A 254 7.17 5.37 -5.74
C LEU A 254 6.25 4.23 -5.36
N ASN A 255 6.07 3.31 -6.28
CA ASN A 255 5.38 2.05 -6.04
C ASN A 255 6.37 0.99 -5.55
N PHE A 256 5.93 -0.27 -5.49
CA PHE A 256 6.75 -1.38 -5.05
C PHE A 256 8.00 -1.64 -5.92
N ASP A 257 8.03 -1.22 -7.18
CA ASP A 257 9.21 -1.43 -8.05
C ASP A 257 10.49 -0.84 -7.46
N PHE A 258 10.37 0.16 -6.58
CA PHE A 258 11.49 0.75 -5.86
C PHE A 258 12.26 -0.27 -5.01
N LEU A 259 11.55 -1.23 -4.39
CA LEU A 259 12.12 -2.25 -3.49
C LEU A 259 11.99 -3.69 -4.02
N ARG A 260 11.55 -3.87 -5.26
CA ARG A 260 11.19 -5.16 -5.87
C ARG A 260 12.29 -6.24 -5.76
N ASN A 261 13.55 -5.83 -5.87
CA ASN A 261 14.69 -6.75 -5.91
C ASN A 261 15.43 -6.84 -4.57
N THR A 262 14.76 -6.47 -3.48
CA THR A 262 15.38 -6.41 -2.15
C THR A 262 14.63 -7.25 -1.13
N VAL A 263 15.33 -7.60 -0.06
CA VAL A 263 14.74 -8.02 1.20
C VAL A 263 14.74 -6.82 2.12
N PHE A 264 13.59 -6.43 2.63
CA PHE A 264 13.50 -5.25 3.49
C PHE A 264 12.51 -5.42 4.64
N VAL A 265 12.71 -4.68 5.70
CA VAL A 265 11.78 -4.57 6.82
C VAL A 265 11.10 -3.21 6.78
N LEU A 266 9.78 -3.22 6.81
CA LEU A 266 8.95 -2.04 6.98
C LEU A 266 8.55 -1.94 8.46
N ASP A 267 9.04 -0.90 9.15
CA ASP A 267 8.84 -0.71 10.58
C ASP A 267 8.21 0.67 10.85
N TYR A 268 6.91 0.68 11.09
CA TYR A 268 6.15 1.92 11.32
C TYR A 268 6.44 2.58 12.66
N ASP A 269 6.80 1.81 13.69
CA ASP A 269 7.10 2.34 15.00
C ASP A 269 8.43 3.14 14.99
N ARG A 270 9.44 2.57 14.33
CA ARG A 270 10.73 3.24 14.12
C ARG A 270 10.72 4.22 12.96
N ARG A 271 9.74 4.15 12.08
CA ARG A 271 9.64 4.90 10.81
C ARG A 271 10.86 4.65 9.92
N GLU A 272 11.16 3.38 9.73
CA GLU A 272 12.34 2.93 9.00
C GLU A 272 11.99 1.82 8.00
N ILE A 273 12.57 1.95 6.79
CA ILE A 273 12.71 0.82 5.86
C ILE A 273 14.16 0.38 5.98
N ARG A 274 14.38 -0.85 6.39
CA ARG A 274 15.72 -1.44 6.50
C ARG A 274 15.90 -2.43 5.37
N ILE A 275 16.76 -2.11 4.42
CA ILE A 275 17.06 -2.92 3.24
C ILE A 275 18.28 -3.78 3.57
N LYS A 276 18.14 -5.10 3.47
CA LYS A 276 19.24 -6.05 3.61
C LYS A 276 20.21 -5.87 2.44
N GLN A 277 21.48 -5.71 2.76
CA GLN A 277 22.56 -5.76 1.76
C GLN A 277 22.94 -7.20 1.41
#